data_43809fb239999e0cb7a356012b22e585
#
_entry.id   43809fb239999e0cb7a356012b22e585
#
_cell.length_a   1.000
_cell.length_b   1.000
_cell.length_c   1.000
_cell.angle_alpha   90.00
_cell.angle_beta   90.00
_cell.angle_gamma   90.00
#
_symmetry.space_group_name_H-M   'P 1'
#
loop_
_entity.id
_entity.type
_entity.pdbx_description
1 polymer ?
#
loop_
_entity_poly.entity_id
_entity_poly.type
_entity_poly.pdbx_seq_one_letter_code
_entity_poly.pdbx_strand_id
1 'polypeptide(L)'
;MVFQLGHPRCLIVDDSPCFLDAARRLLEQQGIPVVGTVSNTVDAVRTAAELHPDVILVDVELGTESGFDLAQRLDESFAAAVILISTHAEQDLADLVSASPAVGFVSKPELSSDAIRDLLRAERDRAAPVSEPRER
;
A
#
# COMPACT_ATOMS: atom_id res chain seq x y z
N MET A 1 14.66 10.13 3.47
CA MET A 1 15.11 8.86 2.93
C MET A 1 14.28 8.46 1.72
N VAL A 2 14.91 7.88 0.76
CA VAL A 2 14.27 7.53 -0.49
C VAL A 2 14.15 6.01 -0.59
N PHE A 3 12.94 5.51 -0.80
CA PHE A 3 12.80 4.07 -1.05
C PHE A 3 13.15 3.77 -2.50
N GLN A 4 13.53 2.52 -2.75
CA GLN A 4 13.95 2.10 -4.07
C GLN A 4 12.74 1.63 -4.87
N LEU A 5 12.41 2.35 -5.93
CA LEU A 5 11.24 2.02 -6.75
C LEU A 5 11.40 0.67 -7.44
N GLY A 6 12.65 0.24 -7.70
CA GLY A 6 12.88 -1.05 -8.34
C GLY A 6 12.54 -2.23 -7.45
N HIS A 7 12.80 -2.10 -6.15
CA HIS A 7 12.62 -3.19 -5.20
C HIS A 7 11.98 -2.69 -3.91
N PRO A 8 10.79 -2.08 -3.98
CA PRO A 8 10.15 -1.62 -2.75
C PRO A 8 9.73 -2.82 -1.90
N ARG A 9 10.05 -2.75 -0.61
CA ARG A 9 9.71 -3.82 0.33
C ARG A 9 8.23 -3.69 0.68
N CYS A 10 7.47 -4.75 0.45
CA CYS A 10 6.02 -4.71 0.49
C CYS A 10 5.46 -5.56 1.64
N LEU A 11 4.55 -4.96 2.41
CA LEU A 11 3.74 -5.68 3.39
C LEU A 11 2.32 -5.77 2.84
N ILE A 12 1.69 -6.93 2.92
CA ILE A 12 0.32 -7.11 2.43
C ILE A 12 -0.60 -7.43 3.61
N VAL A 13 -1.70 -6.67 3.72
CA VAL A 13 -2.69 -6.85 4.77
C VAL A 13 -4.03 -7.21 4.14
N ASP A 14 -4.50 -8.44 4.38
CA ASP A 14 -5.73 -8.95 3.78
C ASP A 14 -6.18 -10.16 4.59
N ASP A 15 -7.48 -10.29 4.81
CA ASP A 15 -7.98 -11.40 5.62
C ASP A 15 -8.19 -12.69 4.83
N SER A 16 -7.86 -12.71 3.54
CA SER A 16 -7.97 -13.91 2.72
C SER A 16 -6.60 -14.57 2.55
N PRO A 17 -6.38 -15.75 3.15
CA PRO A 17 -5.11 -16.45 2.97
C PRO A 17 -4.79 -16.79 1.51
N CYS A 18 -5.83 -17.11 0.74
CA CYS A 18 -5.63 -17.41 -0.68
C CYS A 18 -5.13 -16.19 -1.44
N PHE A 19 -5.69 -15.03 -1.17
CA PHE A 19 -5.23 -13.82 -1.83
C PHE A 19 -3.80 -13.47 -1.40
N LEU A 20 -3.51 -13.59 -0.11
CA LEU A 20 -2.16 -13.28 0.39
C LEU A 20 -1.11 -14.13 -0.31
N ASP A 21 -1.38 -15.42 -0.45
CA ASP A 21 -0.43 -16.33 -1.11
C ASP A 21 -0.27 -15.99 -2.59
N ALA A 22 -1.39 -15.76 -3.27
CA ALA A 22 -1.35 -15.45 -4.70
C ALA A 22 -0.64 -14.12 -4.97
N ALA A 23 -0.95 -13.11 -4.14
CA ALA A 23 -0.34 -11.80 -4.31
C ALA A 23 1.16 -11.84 -4.03
N ARG A 24 1.59 -12.58 -3.00
CA ARG A 24 3.00 -12.73 -2.72
C ARG A 24 3.74 -13.34 -3.90
N ARG A 25 3.20 -14.42 -4.46
CA ARG A 25 3.84 -15.09 -5.59
C ARG A 25 3.93 -14.16 -6.80
N LEU A 26 2.84 -13.49 -7.10
CA LEU A 26 2.78 -12.58 -8.24
C LEU A 26 3.82 -11.47 -8.11
N LEU A 27 3.84 -10.80 -6.97
CA LEU A 27 4.71 -9.65 -6.79
C LEU A 27 6.18 -10.07 -6.75
N GLU A 28 6.49 -11.19 -6.10
CA GLU A 28 7.87 -11.65 -6.05
C GLU A 28 8.37 -12.07 -7.43
N GLN A 29 7.51 -12.67 -8.25
CA GLN A 29 7.88 -12.98 -9.62
C GLN A 29 8.15 -11.73 -10.43
N GLN A 30 7.52 -10.63 -10.08
CA GLN A 30 7.68 -9.37 -10.79
C GLN A 30 8.69 -8.43 -10.15
N GLY A 31 9.45 -8.93 -9.18
CA GLY A 31 10.58 -8.18 -8.64
C GLY A 31 10.28 -7.34 -7.41
N ILE A 32 9.11 -7.50 -6.80
CA ILE A 32 8.79 -6.78 -5.56
C ILE A 32 8.89 -7.75 -4.38
N PRO A 33 9.86 -7.55 -3.48
CA PRO A 33 9.96 -8.43 -2.31
C PRO A 33 8.80 -8.21 -1.35
N VAL A 34 8.12 -9.29 -0.99
CA VAL A 34 7.04 -9.25 -0.02
C VAL A 34 7.63 -9.65 1.33
N VAL A 35 7.80 -8.67 2.22
CA VAL A 35 8.49 -8.90 3.48
C VAL A 35 7.57 -9.46 4.56
N GLY A 36 6.27 -9.40 4.34
CA GLY A 36 5.32 -10.00 5.28
C GLY A 36 3.92 -9.99 4.74
N THR A 37 3.08 -10.88 5.28
CA THR A 37 1.65 -10.92 5.01
C THR A 37 0.94 -11.08 6.35
N VAL A 38 -0.06 -10.26 6.60
CA VAL A 38 -0.81 -10.30 7.84
C VAL A 38 -2.29 -10.14 7.55
N SER A 39 -3.14 -10.48 8.51
CA SER A 39 -4.57 -10.55 8.24
C SER A 39 -5.43 -9.63 9.10
N ASN A 40 -4.83 -8.81 9.94
CA ASN A 40 -5.60 -7.93 10.82
C ASN A 40 -4.82 -6.69 11.18
N THR A 41 -5.51 -5.72 11.79
CA THR A 41 -4.93 -4.43 12.12
C THR A 41 -3.79 -4.52 13.13
N VAL A 42 -3.95 -5.32 14.17
CA VAL A 42 -2.94 -5.43 15.22
C VAL A 42 -1.62 -5.96 14.66
N ASP A 43 -1.70 -7.04 13.87
CA ASP A 43 -0.52 -7.62 13.27
C ASP A 43 0.08 -6.69 12.22
N ALA A 44 -0.74 -5.94 11.51
CA ALA A 44 -0.23 -4.99 10.51
C ALA A 44 0.63 -3.91 11.15
N VAL A 45 0.14 -3.32 12.24
CA VAL A 45 0.88 -2.26 12.93
C VAL A 45 2.17 -2.82 13.54
N ARG A 46 2.08 -4.00 14.16
CA ARG A 46 3.26 -4.61 14.78
C ARG A 46 4.32 -4.95 13.72
N THR A 47 3.89 -5.55 12.62
CA THR A 47 4.83 -5.96 11.57
C THR A 47 5.44 -4.75 10.88
N ALA A 48 4.65 -3.69 10.66
CA ALA A 48 5.19 -2.47 10.09
C ALA A 48 6.26 -1.86 10.98
N ALA A 49 6.05 -1.91 12.29
CA ALA A 49 7.03 -1.39 13.24
C ALA A 49 8.32 -2.20 13.23
N GLU A 50 8.21 -3.51 13.02
CA GLU A 50 9.37 -4.39 13.03
C GLU A 50 10.14 -4.38 11.71
N LEU A 51 9.44 -4.34 10.60
CA LEU A 51 10.06 -4.55 9.29
C LEU A 51 10.27 -3.27 8.48
N HIS A 52 9.61 -2.19 8.85
CA HIS A 52 9.74 -0.90 8.15
C HIS A 52 9.59 -1.05 6.65
N PRO A 53 8.42 -1.53 6.17
CA PRO A 53 8.22 -1.69 4.72
C PRO A 53 8.18 -0.35 4.02
N ASP A 54 8.46 -0.36 2.72
CA ASP A 54 8.36 0.85 1.90
C ASP A 54 6.92 1.10 1.46
N VAL A 55 6.17 0.02 1.25
CA VAL A 55 4.78 0.11 0.80
C VAL A 55 3.96 -0.93 1.53
N ILE A 56 2.72 -0.57 1.86
CA ILE A 56 1.79 -1.47 2.53
C ILE A 56 0.51 -1.53 1.71
N LEU A 57 0.16 -2.74 1.27
CA LEU A 57 -1.12 -2.97 0.59
C LEU A 57 -2.15 -3.32 1.64
N VAL A 58 -3.27 -2.61 1.67
CA VAL A 58 -4.29 -2.79 2.69
C VAL A 58 -5.65 -3.03 2.05
N ASP A 59 -6.23 -4.20 2.31
CA ASP A 59 -7.59 -4.49 1.87
C ASP A 59 -8.54 -3.53 2.59
N VAL A 60 -9.46 -2.93 1.85
CA VAL A 60 -10.44 -2.01 2.45
C VAL A 60 -11.37 -2.74 3.41
N GLU A 61 -11.53 -4.05 3.27
CA GLU A 61 -12.37 -4.86 4.14
C GLU A 61 -11.55 -5.93 4.82
N LEU A 62 -11.35 -5.80 6.13
CA LEU A 62 -10.53 -6.73 6.91
C LEU A 62 -11.43 -7.44 7.92
N GLY A 63 -12.35 -8.28 7.41
CA GLY A 63 -13.32 -8.92 8.27
C GLY A 63 -14.23 -7.88 8.90
N THR A 64 -14.18 -7.74 10.22
CA THR A 64 -14.96 -6.72 10.92
C THR A 64 -14.22 -5.40 11.05
N GLU A 65 -12.98 -5.32 10.57
CA GLU A 65 -12.17 -4.11 10.68
C GLU A 65 -12.18 -3.36 9.35
N SER A 66 -11.92 -2.06 9.42
CA SER A 66 -11.88 -1.21 8.23
C SER A 66 -10.46 -0.98 7.78
N GLY A 67 -10.19 -1.27 6.49
CA GLY A 67 -8.90 -0.96 5.90
C GLY A 67 -8.64 0.53 5.82
N PHE A 68 -9.70 1.34 5.72
CA PHE A 68 -9.54 2.80 5.72
C PHE A 68 -9.03 3.30 7.08
N ASP A 69 -9.56 2.75 8.18
CA ASP A 69 -9.08 3.11 9.51
C ASP A 69 -7.64 2.68 9.70
N LEU A 70 -7.28 1.49 9.23
CA LEU A 70 -5.91 1.02 9.30
C LEU A 70 -4.97 1.91 8.49
N ALA A 71 -5.39 2.32 7.28
CA ALA A 71 -4.59 3.20 6.45
C ALA A 71 -4.27 4.50 7.19
N GLN A 72 -5.25 5.05 7.91
CA GLN A 72 -5.05 6.24 8.70
C GLN A 72 -3.99 6.03 9.78
N ARG A 73 -4.10 4.92 10.51
CA ARG A 73 -3.14 4.62 11.58
C ARG A 73 -1.73 4.41 11.03
N LEU A 74 -1.62 3.72 9.91
CA LEU A 74 -0.30 3.47 9.32
C LEU A 74 0.33 4.77 8.82
N ASP A 75 -0.47 5.64 8.22
CA ASP A 75 0.04 6.91 7.74
C ASP A 75 0.53 7.79 8.88
N GLU A 76 -0.17 7.77 10.01
CA GLU A 76 0.21 8.59 11.17
C GLU A 76 1.45 8.07 11.86
N SER A 77 1.72 6.78 11.75
CA SER A 77 2.78 6.14 12.55
C SER A 77 4.03 5.80 11.74
N PHE A 78 3.92 5.69 10.44
CA PHE A 78 5.03 5.17 9.62
C PHE A 78 5.20 5.99 8.35
N ALA A 79 6.41 5.94 7.79
CA ALA A 79 6.71 6.64 6.55
C ALA A 79 6.31 5.84 5.30
N ALA A 80 5.81 4.61 5.46
CA ALA A 80 5.45 3.76 4.34
C ALA A 80 4.30 4.34 3.52
N ALA A 81 4.32 4.12 2.22
CA ALA A 81 3.21 4.47 1.35
C ALA A 81 2.12 3.41 1.51
N VAL A 82 0.87 3.83 1.66
CA VAL A 82 -0.25 2.91 1.81
C VAL A 82 -1.04 2.89 0.51
N ILE A 83 -1.27 1.69 -0.03
CA ILE A 83 -2.09 1.49 -1.21
C ILE A 83 -3.28 0.63 -0.79
N LEU A 84 -4.49 1.11 -1.07
CA LEU A 84 -5.70 0.35 -0.76
C LEU A 84 -5.99 -0.63 -1.88
N ILE A 85 -6.43 -1.83 -1.52
CA ILE A 85 -6.82 -2.85 -2.50
C ILE A 85 -8.22 -3.34 -2.17
N SER A 86 -8.95 -3.78 -3.18
CA SER A 86 -10.31 -4.28 -3.00
C SER A 86 -10.75 -5.06 -4.23
N THR A 87 -11.73 -5.95 -4.03
CA THR A 87 -12.41 -6.59 -5.17
C THR A 87 -13.43 -5.65 -5.81
N HIS A 88 -13.81 -4.56 -5.11
CA HIS A 88 -14.72 -3.57 -5.67
C HIS A 88 -13.98 -2.68 -6.65
N ALA A 89 -14.72 -2.07 -7.58
CA ALA A 89 -14.13 -1.11 -8.49
C ALA A 89 -13.81 0.19 -7.76
N GLU A 90 -12.76 0.87 -8.21
CA GLU A 90 -12.35 2.12 -7.58
C GLU A 90 -13.47 3.15 -7.55
N GLN A 91 -14.25 3.23 -8.63
CA GLN A 91 -15.31 4.23 -8.71
C GLN A 91 -16.37 4.06 -7.63
N ASP A 92 -16.56 2.83 -7.13
CA ASP A 92 -17.52 2.57 -6.06
C ASP A 92 -17.01 3.06 -4.71
N LEU A 93 -15.70 3.27 -4.59
CA LEU A 93 -15.04 3.66 -3.36
C LEU A 93 -14.35 5.01 -3.46
N ALA A 94 -14.57 5.73 -4.55
CA ALA A 94 -13.77 6.92 -4.86
C ALA A 94 -13.78 7.96 -3.74
N ASP A 95 -14.95 8.20 -3.13
CA ASP A 95 -15.04 9.20 -2.08
C ASP A 95 -14.24 8.77 -0.84
N LEU A 96 -14.32 7.49 -0.49
CA LEU A 96 -13.60 6.97 0.67
C LEU A 96 -12.09 6.96 0.42
N VAL A 97 -11.68 6.58 -0.78
CA VAL A 97 -10.27 6.59 -1.14
C VAL A 97 -9.73 8.01 -1.10
N SER A 98 -10.47 8.97 -1.66
CA SER A 98 -10.04 10.37 -1.67
C SER A 98 -9.91 10.94 -0.27
N ALA A 99 -10.73 10.49 0.66
CA ALA A 99 -10.69 10.97 2.03
C ALA A 99 -9.59 10.30 2.86
N SER A 100 -8.97 9.25 2.33
CA SER A 100 -7.95 8.50 3.05
C SER A 100 -6.56 9.06 2.75
N PRO A 101 -5.56 8.73 3.59
CA PRO A 101 -4.18 9.13 3.33
C PRO A 101 -3.46 8.22 2.33
N ALA A 102 -4.14 7.21 1.77
CA ALA A 102 -3.52 6.28 0.84
C ALA A 102 -3.02 7.01 -0.40
N VAL A 103 -1.90 6.53 -0.94
CA VAL A 103 -1.35 7.13 -2.16
C VAL A 103 -2.10 6.66 -3.40
N GLY A 104 -2.91 5.63 -3.28
CA GLY A 104 -3.72 5.16 -4.39
C GLY A 104 -4.51 3.92 -4.05
N PHE A 105 -5.17 3.41 -5.06
CA PHE A 105 -6.05 2.25 -4.97
C PHE A 105 -5.80 1.34 -6.16
N VAL A 106 -5.80 0.03 -5.91
CA VAL A 106 -5.68 -0.97 -6.97
C VAL A 106 -6.76 -2.01 -6.74
N SER A 107 -7.55 -2.31 -7.76
CA SER A 107 -8.48 -3.43 -7.64
C SER A 107 -7.68 -4.73 -7.67
N LYS A 108 -8.10 -5.71 -6.88
CA LYS A 108 -7.31 -6.94 -6.73
C LYS A 108 -7.01 -7.63 -8.05
N PRO A 109 -7.95 -7.74 -9.01
CA PRO A 109 -7.64 -8.37 -10.29
C PRO A 109 -6.57 -7.64 -11.09
N GLU A 110 -6.35 -6.37 -10.82
CA GLU A 110 -5.39 -5.56 -11.55
C GLU A 110 -4.06 -5.37 -10.82
N LEU A 111 -3.88 -6.07 -9.71
CA LEU A 111 -2.65 -5.96 -8.94
C LEU A 111 -1.45 -6.42 -9.76
N SER A 112 -0.42 -5.60 -9.80
CA SER A 112 0.83 -5.92 -10.48
C SER A 112 1.94 -5.06 -9.92
N SER A 113 3.18 -5.43 -10.20
CA SER A 113 4.31 -4.60 -9.77
C SER A 113 4.27 -3.24 -10.47
N ASP A 114 3.83 -3.20 -11.73
CA ASP A 114 3.76 -1.93 -12.45
C ASP A 114 2.73 -1.00 -11.81
N ALA A 115 1.56 -1.53 -11.42
CA ALA A 115 0.55 -0.71 -10.77
C ALA A 115 1.08 -0.11 -9.48
N ILE A 116 1.81 -0.90 -8.69
CA ILE A 116 2.41 -0.42 -7.44
C ILE A 116 3.47 0.64 -7.73
N ARG A 117 4.37 0.36 -8.66
CA ARG A 117 5.45 1.29 -8.98
C ARG A 117 4.94 2.60 -9.53
N ASP A 118 3.88 2.54 -10.34
CA ASP A 118 3.28 3.76 -10.89
C ASP A 118 2.73 4.65 -9.78
N LEU A 119 2.05 4.06 -8.79
CA LEU A 119 1.53 4.83 -7.68
C LEU A 119 2.64 5.40 -6.80
N LEU A 120 3.70 4.62 -6.55
CA LEU A 120 4.81 5.10 -5.76
C LEU A 120 5.55 6.23 -6.48
N ARG A 121 5.69 6.12 -7.79
CA ARG A 121 6.35 7.15 -8.59
C ARG A 121 5.54 8.43 -8.58
N ALA A 122 4.22 8.32 -8.72
CA ALA A 122 3.34 9.48 -8.67
C ALA A 122 3.40 10.16 -7.30
N GLU A 123 3.45 9.38 -6.24
CA GLU A 123 3.54 9.93 -4.90
C GLU A 123 4.89 10.64 -4.69
N ARG A 124 5.97 10.04 -5.17
CA ARG A 124 7.29 10.66 -5.07
C ARG A 124 7.34 11.97 -5.84
N ASP A 125 6.76 11.99 -7.03
CA ASP A 125 6.75 13.20 -7.84
C ASP A 125 5.91 14.30 -7.18
N ARG A 126 4.80 13.92 -6.56
CA ARG A 126 3.94 14.88 -5.87
C ARG A 126 4.61 15.43 -4.62
N ALA A 127 5.36 14.59 -3.91
CA ALA A 127 6.02 14.99 -2.69
C ALA A 127 7.30 15.76 -2.95
N ALA A 128 7.85 15.56 -4.12
CA ALA A 128 9.11 16.22 -4.43
C ALA A 128 8.92 17.67 -4.56
N PRO A 129 9.43 18.34 -4.33
CA PRO A 129 9.41 19.51 -4.29
C PRO A 129 9.18 20.51 -4.48
N VAL A 130 8.85 20.32 -4.11
CA VAL A 130 8.60 21.17 -3.81
C VAL A 130 9.55 22.01 -3.71
N SER A 131 10.16 21.97 -3.77
CA SER A 131 11.10 22.70 -3.60
C SER A 131 11.55 23.36 -4.63
N GLU A 132 11.09 23.27 -5.23
CA GLU A 132 11.58 23.71 -5.93
C GLU A 132 11.63 24.55 -6.39
N PRO A 133 11.56 24.84 -6.40
CA PRO A 133 11.81 25.47 -6.85
C PRO A 133 12.01 26.34 -7.12
N ARG A 134 11.88 26.53 -7.08
CA ARG A 134 12.02 27.19 -7.19
C ARG A 134 12.49 28.11 -7.31
N GLU A 135 12.44 28.31 -7.31
CA GLU A 135 12.77 29.00 -7.38
C GLU A 135 13.12 29.61 -7.64
N ARG A 136 13.15 29.98 -7.81
CA ARG A 136 13.48 30.56 -8.07
C ARG A 136 13.67 31.24 -8.20
#